data_132dba2d3dc0208988e5503174d3bd11
#
_entry.id   132dba2d3dc0208988e5503174d3bd11
#
_cell.length_a   1.000
_cell.length_b   1.000
_cell.length_c   1.000
_cell.angle_alpha   90.00
_cell.angle_beta   90.00
_cell.angle_gamma   90.00
#
_symmetry.space_group_name_H-M   'P 1'
#
loop_
_entity.id
_entity.type
_entity.pdbx_description
1 polymer ?
#
loop_
_entity_poly.entity_id
_entity_poly.type
_entity_poly.pdbx_seq_one_letter_code
_entity_poly.pdbx_strand_id
1 'polypeptide(L)'
;MEIVLASASPRRAELLRQIGLRFRVHAPAGGQDPEDVAPNASGPREDAVHTAEHAARRLAEAKANAAARDYPDALVIGADTIVVADGRFLGKPLDAEDAAAMLRRLSGRRHHVVTGVAVVRRDPALRLADSSTTGVWFRSLTDEEIARYVASGEPLDKAGAYGIQGKAALFVERIEGDYFTVVGLPVASLGRLLAAAGVSLP
;
A
#
# COMPACT_ATOMS: atom_id res chain seq x y z
N MET A 1 9.96 -20.46 13.09
CA MET A 1 10.42 -19.64 11.95
C MET A 1 10.13 -18.19 12.29
N GLU A 2 11.12 -17.33 12.23
CA GLU A 2 10.96 -15.90 12.49
C GLU A 2 10.30 -15.22 11.28
N ILE A 3 9.39 -14.25 11.55
CA ILE A 3 8.76 -13.45 10.50
C ILE A 3 9.03 -11.97 10.82
N VAL A 4 9.40 -11.21 9.81
CA VAL A 4 9.72 -9.79 9.89
C VAL A 4 8.83 -8.99 8.94
N LEU A 5 8.21 -7.92 9.42
CA LEU A 5 7.50 -6.94 8.60
C LEU A 5 8.45 -5.79 8.26
N ALA A 6 8.83 -5.66 7.00
CA ALA A 6 9.66 -4.57 6.49
C ALA A 6 8.79 -3.34 6.17
N SER A 7 8.20 -2.74 7.20
CA SER A 7 7.34 -1.55 7.03
C SER A 7 7.19 -0.78 8.34
N ALA A 8 7.22 0.54 8.27
CA ALA A 8 6.87 1.44 9.38
C ALA A 8 5.36 1.67 9.52
N SER A 9 4.53 1.15 8.61
CA SER A 9 3.08 1.38 8.61
C SER A 9 2.39 0.69 9.78
N PRO A 10 1.75 1.44 10.72
CA PRO A 10 1.01 0.84 11.84
C PRO A 10 -0.16 -0.02 11.35
N ARG A 11 -0.81 0.39 10.26
CA ARG A 11 -1.96 -0.31 9.67
C ARG A 11 -1.60 -1.72 9.20
N ARG A 12 -0.44 -1.87 8.54
CA ARG A 12 0.06 -3.19 8.09
C ARG A 12 0.36 -4.09 9.27
N ALA A 13 0.98 -3.55 10.32
CA ALA A 13 1.26 -4.30 11.55
C ALA A 13 -0.05 -4.73 12.25
N GLU A 14 -1.07 -3.88 12.27
CA GLU A 14 -2.38 -4.19 12.84
C GLU A 14 -3.07 -5.33 12.08
N LEU A 15 -3.09 -5.29 10.74
CA LEU A 15 -3.65 -6.35 9.91
C LEU A 15 -2.95 -7.70 10.14
N LEU A 16 -1.63 -7.71 10.27
CA LEU A 16 -0.89 -8.95 10.59
C LEU A 16 -1.24 -9.50 11.97
N ARG A 17 -1.43 -8.64 12.98
CA ARG A 17 -1.89 -9.07 14.31
C ARG A 17 -3.31 -9.62 14.28
N GLN A 18 -4.20 -8.98 13.52
CA GLN A 18 -5.59 -9.39 13.35
C GLN A 18 -5.71 -10.82 12.79
N ILE A 19 -4.81 -11.23 11.89
CA ILE A 19 -4.76 -12.60 11.36
C ILE A 19 -3.96 -13.57 12.24
N GLY A 20 -3.57 -13.17 13.46
CA GLY A 20 -2.87 -14.02 14.42
C GLY A 20 -1.38 -14.25 14.10
N LEU A 21 -0.80 -13.53 13.15
CA LEU A 21 0.61 -13.69 12.81
C LEU A 21 1.51 -13.06 13.87
N ARG A 22 2.51 -13.83 14.32
CA ARG A 22 3.59 -13.31 15.18
C ARG A 22 4.76 -12.86 14.33
N PHE A 23 5.18 -11.62 14.50
CA PHE A 23 6.22 -11.01 13.69
C PHE A 23 6.97 -9.93 14.46
N ARG A 24 8.16 -9.59 13.96
CA ARG A 24 8.92 -8.40 14.37
C ARG A 24 8.74 -7.30 13.32
N VAL A 25 8.68 -6.05 13.75
CA VAL A 25 8.70 -4.88 12.84
C VAL A 25 10.14 -4.45 12.64
N HIS A 26 10.56 -4.30 11.39
CA HIS A 26 11.81 -3.67 10.99
C HIS A 26 11.47 -2.49 10.07
N ALA A 27 11.52 -1.27 10.62
CA ALA A 27 11.44 -0.06 9.83
C ALA A 27 12.81 0.17 9.17
N PRO A 28 12.91 0.34 7.85
CA PRO A 28 14.18 0.64 7.21
C PRO A 28 14.82 1.88 7.84
N ALA A 29 16.08 1.77 8.26
CA ALA A 29 16.83 2.93 8.75
C ALA A 29 17.11 3.87 7.57
N GLY A 30 16.63 5.13 7.66
CA GLY A 30 16.87 6.16 6.65
C GLY A 30 15.89 6.12 5.50
N GLY A 31 14.83 6.81 5.65
CA GLY A 31 13.81 7.45 4.88
C GLY A 31 13.96 7.66 3.37
N GLN A 32 14.48 6.73 2.62
CA GLN A 32 14.15 6.63 1.22
C GLN A 32 13.11 5.54 1.08
N ASP A 33 11.83 5.92 1.28
CA ASP A 33 10.75 5.15 0.71
C ASP A 33 11.01 5.12 -0.80
N PRO A 34 11.06 3.93 -1.43
CA PRO A 34 11.21 3.83 -2.88
C PRO A 34 10.03 4.47 -3.66
N GLU A 35 9.14 5.17 -2.99
CA GLU A 35 8.04 5.96 -3.56
C GLU A 35 8.53 7.03 -4.54
N ASP A 36 9.79 7.47 -4.43
CA ASP A 36 10.42 8.41 -5.37
C ASP A 36 10.72 7.80 -6.76
N VAL A 37 10.45 6.52 -6.99
CA VAL A 37 10.82 5.80 -8.22
C VAL A 37 9.61 5.27 -9.00
N ALA A 38 8.40 5.69 -8.68
CA ALA A 38 7.25 5.38 -9.53
C ALA A 38 7.31 6.28 -10.77
N PRO A 39 7.56 5.75 -11.97
CA PRO A 39 7.53 6.58 -13.17
C PRO A 39 6.13 7.16 -13.29
N ASN A 40 6.04 8.47 -13.54
CA ASN A 40 4.77 9.09 -13.94
C ASN A 40 4.26 8.31 -15.17
N ALA A 41 3.28 7.45 -14.95
CA ALA A 41 2.64 6.74 -16.05
C ALA A 41 1.83 7.76 -16.82
N SER A 42 2.35 8.17 -17.96
CA SER A 42 1.65 8.97 -18.95
C SER A 42 1.16 8.00 -20.04
N GLY A 43 -0.02 7.39 -19.85
CA GLY A 43 -0.54 6.41 -20.77
C GLY A 43 -2.05 6.21 -20.63
N PRO A 44 -2.69 5.37 -21.48
CA PRO A 44 -4.07 4.95 -21.33
C PRO A 44 -4.37 4.41 -19.93
N ARG A 45 -5.61 4.57 -19.44
CA ARG A 45 -5.98 4.23 -18.04
C ARG A 45 -5.68 2.77 -17.67
N GLU A 46 -5.89 1.82 -18.58
CA GLU A 46 -5.64 0.39 -18.34
C GLU A 46 -4.16 0.08 -18.25
N ASP A 47 -3.32 0.69 -19.07
CA ASP A 47 -1.86 0.56 -19.03
C ASP A 47 -1.29 1.10 -17.71
N ALA A 48 -1.88 2.17 -17.16
CA ALA A 48 -1.43 2.75 -15.91
C ALA A 48 -1.68 1.82 -14.71
N VAL A 49 -2.81 1.10 -14.65
CA VAL A 49 -3.09 0.14 -13.59
C VAL A 49 -2.12 -1.04 -13.67
N HIS A 50 -1.92 -1.61 -14.85
CA HIS A 50 -0.96 -2.71 -15.05
C HIS A 50 0.47 -2.30 -14.69
N THR A 51 0.88 -1.09 -15.10
CA THR A 51 2.18 -0.52 -14.71
C THR A 51 2.29 -0.37 -13.19
N ALA A 52 1.23 0.08 -12.52
CA ALA A 52 1.19 0.19 -11.06
C ALA A 52 1.30 -1.18 -10.38
N GLU A 53 0.69 -2.24 -10.91
CA GLU A 53 0.81 -3.61 -10.38
C GLU A 53 2.25 -4.10 -10.41
N HIS A 54 2.95 -3.90 -11.54
CA HIS A 54 4.36 -4.23 -11.65
C HIS A 54 5.24 -3.39 -10.71
N ALA A 55 4.97 -2.09 -10.63
CA ALA A 55 5.71 -1.19 -9.76
C ALA A 55 5.52 -1.55 -8.27
N ALA A 56 4.27 -1.76 -7.84
CA ALA A 56 3.95 -2.11 -6.45
C ALA A 56 4.61 -3.42 -6.02
N ARG A 57 4.60 -4.46 -6.88
CA ARG A 57 5.31 -5.72 -6.60
C ARG A 57 6.81 -5.52 -6.46
N ARG A 58 7.44 -4.80 -7.39
CA ARG A 58 8.87 -4.51 -7.34
C ARG A 58 9.27 -3.74 -6.09
N LEU A 59 8.47 -2.74 -5.69
CA LEU A 59 8.71 -1.96 -4.49
C LEU A 59 8.53 -2.80 -3.22
N ALA A 60 7.50 -3.66 -3.17
CA ALA A 60 7.31 -4.59 -2.07
C ALA A 60 8.51 -5.57 -1.94
N GLU A 61 8.98 -6.14 -3.06
CA GLU A 61 10.17 -6.99 -3.09
C GLU A 61 11.43 -6.24 -2.66
N ALA A 62 11.63 -5.02 -3.12
CA ALA A 62 12.79 -4.20 -2.76
C ALA A 62 12.83 -3.94 -1.26
N LYS A 63 11.68 -3.57 -0.64
CA LYS A 63 11.56 -3.38 0.81
C LYS A 63 11.85 -4.66 1.58
N ALA A 64 11.30 -5.79 1.14
CA ALA A 64 11.55 -7.09 1.77
C ALA A 64 13.01 -7.51 1.66
N ASN A 65 13.62 -7.38 0.47
CA ASN A 65 15.03 -7.72 0.24
C ASN A 65 16.00 -6.85 1.04
N ALA A 66 15.69 -5.57 1.22
CA ALA A 66 16.51 -4.67 2.04
C ALA A 66 16.56 -5.17 3.48
N ALA A 67 15.42 -5.44 4.10
CA ALA A 67 15.36 -5.96 5.47
C ALA A 67 15.92 -7.39 5.60
N ALA A 68 15.79 -8.24 4.58
CA ALA A 68 16.32 -9.61 4.60
C ALA A 68 17.86 -9.67 4.65
N ARG A 69 18.57 -8.55 4.47
CA ARG A 69 20.02 -8.49 4.69
C ARG A 69 20.36 -8.64 6.17
N ASP A 70 19.52 -8.09 7.03
CA ASP A 70 19.71 -8.11 8.49
C ASP A 70 19.09 -9.36 9.13
N TYR A 71 18.20 -10.05 8.41
CA TYR A 71 17.45 -11.22 8.86
C TYR A 71 17.50 -12.34 7.81
N PRO A 72 18.68 -12.95 7.52
CA PRO A 72 18.85 -13.88 6.40
C PRO A 72 17.96 -15.12 6.48
N ASP A 73 17.71 -15.66 7.68
CA ASP A 73 16.95 -16.88 7.94
C ASP A 73 15.45 -16.63 8.15
N ALA A 74 15.03 -15.36 8.31
CA ALA A 74 13.63 -14.99 8.55
C ALA A 74 12.84 -14.88 7.25
N LEU A 75 11.53 -15.12 7.32
CA LEU A 75 10.60 -14.69 6.29
C LEU A 75 10.31 -13.20 6.45
N VAL A 76 10.67 -12.41 5.45
CA VAL A 76 10.49 -10.96 5.45
C VAL A 76 9.32 -10.60 4.55
N ILE A 77 8.32 -9.92 5.14
CA ILE A 77 7.14 -9.42 4.44
C ILE A 77 7.39 -7.95 4.07
N GLY A 78 7.33 -7.63 2.78
CA GLY A 78 7.32 -6.27 2.26
C GLY A 78 5.97 -5.95 1.60
N ALA A 79 5.56 -4.70 1.63
CA ALA A 79 4.37 -4.25 0.91
C ALA A 79 4.53 -2.80 0.47
N ASP A 80 3.89 -2.48 -0.68
CA ASP A 80 3.85 -1.13 -1.21
C ASP A 80 2.50 -0.82 -1.84
N THR A 81 2.04 0.44 -1.74
CA THR A 81 0.71 0.85 -2.19
C THR A 81 0.80 2.07 -3.10
N ILE A 82 0.17 1.97 -4.27
CA ILE A 82 0.10 3.02 -5.28
C ILE A 82 -1.37 3.34 -5.54
N VAL A 83 -1.72 4.62 -5.56
CA VAL A 83 -3.04 5.09 -6.00
C VAL A 83 -2.95 5.56 -7.44
N VAL A 84 -3.88 5.11 -8.28
CA VAL A 84 -3.95 5.45 -9.70
C VAL A 84 -5.24 6.20 -9.99
N ALA A 85 -5.14 7.45 -10.41
CA ALA A 85 -6.28 8.27 -10.81
C ALA A 85 -6.00 8.97 -12.15
N ASP A 86 -6.94 8.88 -13.08
CA ASP A 86 -6.83 9.48 -14.43
C ASP A 86 -5.51 9.15 -15.16
N GLY A 87 -5.04 7.90 -15.02
CA GLY A 87 -3.78 7.43 -15.63
C GLY A 87 -2.51 7.94 -14.94
N ARG A 88 -2.61 8.56 -13.75
CA ARG A 88 -1.47 9.08 -12.98
C ARG A 88 -1.32 8.36 -11.65
N PHE A 89 -0.09 8.22 -11.21
CA PHE A 89 0.22 7.73 -9.88
C PHE A 89 0.17 8.89 -8.88
N LEU A 90 -0.52 8.64 -7.76
CA LEU A 90 -0.59 9.56 -6.64
C LEU A 90 0.19 8.93 -5.47
N GLY A 91 1.35 9.49 -5.18
CA GLY A 91 2.15 9.17 -4.00
C GLY A 91 1.60 9.84 -2.74
N LYS A 92 2.44 9.97 -1.71
CA LYS A 92 2.14 10.81 -0.55
C LYS A 92 2.17 12.27 -0.96
N PRO A 93 1.27 13.09 -0.43
CA PRO A 93 1.31 14.53 -0.71
C PRO A 93 2.57 15.17 -0.12
N LEU A 94 3.11 16.15 -0.82
CA LEU A 94 4.28 16.92 -0.38
C LEU A 94 3.94 17.83 0.80
N ASP A 95 2.72 18.37 0.79
CA ASP A 95 2.20 19.28 1.79
C ASP A 95 0.66 19.29 1.81
N ALA A 96 0.08 20.21 2.57
CA ALA A 96 -1.37 20.36 2.71
C ALA A 96 -2.06 20.79 1.40
N GLU A 97 -1.40 21.61 0.58
CA GLU A 97 -1.94 22.09 -0.69
C GLU A 97 -1.98 20.95 -1.72
N ASP A 98 -0.91 20.18 -1.82
CA ASP A 98 -0.85 19.00 -2.67
C ASP A 98 -1.87 17.92 -2.22
N ALA A 99 -2.04 17.72 -0.91
CA ALA A 99 -3.09 16.84 -0.37
C ALA A 99 -4.49 17.29 -0.82
N ALA A 100 -4.79 18.59 -0.74
CA ALA A 100 -6.06 19.12 -1.21
C ALA A 100 -6.25 18.96 -2.71
N ALA A 101 -5.21 19.18 -3.52
CA ALA A 101 -5.23 18.97 -4.96
C ALA A 101 -5.49 17.49 -5.33
N MET A 102 -4.84 16.54 -4.61
CA MET A 102 -5.10 15.11 -4.79
C MET A 102 -6.56 14.77 -4.47
N LEU A 103 -7.10 15.23 -3.34
CA LEU A 103 -8.49 14.96 -2.94
C LEU A 103 -9.51 15.54 -3.93
N ARG A 104 -9.29 16.75 -4.47
CA ARG A 104 -10.12 17.30 -5.54
C ARG A 104 -10.11 16.42 -6.79
N ARG A 105 -8.97 15.86 -7.13
CA ARG A 105 -8.84 14.93 -8.27
C ARG A 105 -9.64 13.64 -8.04
N LEU A 106 -9.72 13.15 -6.81
CA LEU A 106 -10.45 11.93 -6.46
C LEU A 106 -11.95 12.16 -6.28
N SER A 107 -12.37 13.39 -5.96
CA SER A 107 -13.75 13.77 -5.68
C SER A 107 -14.71 13.40 -6.82
N GLY A 108 -15.82 12.71 -6.50
CA GLY A 108 -16.85 12.29 -7.44
C GLY A 108 -16.40 11.28 -8.50
N ARG A 109 -15.29 10.57 -8.27
CA ARG A 109 -14.68 9.70 -9.29
C ARG A 109 -14.26 8.34 -8.77
N ARG A 110 -14.10 7.42 -9.72
CA ARG A 110 -13.41 6.15 -9.52
C ARG A 110 -11.91 6.35 -9.64
N HIS A 111 -11.17 5.74 -8.73
CA HIS A 111 -9.74 5.55 -8.82
C HIS A 111 -9.38 4.11 -8.44
N HIS A 112 -8.12 3.72 -8.63
CA HIS A 112 -7.65 2.39 -8.26
C HIS A 112 -6.59 2.49 -7.17
N VAL A 113 -6.65 1.57 -6.23
CA VAL A 113 -5.59 1.34 -5.24
C VAL A 113 -4.96 0.00 -5.58
N VAL A 114 -3.67 0.00 -5.79
CA VAL A 114 -2.85 -1.16 -6.12
C VAL A 114 -1.88 -1.39 -4.99
N THR A 115 -1.92 -2.57 -4.38
CA THR A 115 -0.94 -2.94 -3.34
C THR A 115 -0.20 -4.19 -3.75
N GLY A 116 1.13 -4.08 -3.83
CA GLY A 116 2.05 -5.18 -3.96
C GLY A 116 2.40 -5.75 -2.58
N VAL A 117 2.60 -7.06 -2.52
CA VAL A 117 3.08 -7.77 -1.34
C VAL A 117 4.14 -8.79 -1.74
N ALA A 118 5.18 -8.93 -0.94
CA ALA A 118 6.25 -9.88 -1.16
C ALA A 118 6.62 -10.62 0.14
N VAL A 119 7.01 -11.88 -0.01
CA VAL A 119 7.58 -12.70 1.06
C VAL A 119 8.94 -13.20 0.56
N VAL A 120 10.00 -12.80 1.27
CA VAL A 120 11.38 -13.06 0.89
C VAL A 120 12.12 -13.72 2.05
N ARG A 121 13.01 -14.66 1.75
CA ARG A 121 14.03 -15.19 2.66
C ARG A 121 15.34 -15.36 1.89
N ARG A 122 16.47 -15.09 2.52
CA ARG A 122 17.77 -15.22 1.86
C ARG A 122 18.34 -16.62 1.96
N ASP A 123 18.18 -17.26 3.10
CA ASP A 123 18.74 -18.61 3.34
C ASP A 123 17.74 -19.53 4.07
N PRO A 124 17.30 -20.64 3.44
CA PRO A 124 17.41 -20.93 2.00
C PRO A 124 16.60 -19.92 1.17
N ALA A 125 17.09 -19.63 -0.02
CA ALA A 125 16.53 -18.56 -0.86
C ALA A 125 15.06 -18.80 -1.23
N LEU A 126 14.21 -17.83 -0.95
CA LEU A 126 12.79 -17.79 -1.33
C LEU A 126 12.43 -16.39 -1.78
N ARG A 127 11.66 -16.29 -2.86
CA ARG A 127 11.09 -15.02 -3.34
C ARG A 127 9.71 -15.28 -3.92
N LEU A 128 8.70 -14.75 -3.26
CA LEU A 128 7.30 -14.81 -3.68
C LEU A 128 6.73 -13.39 -3.67
N ALA A 129 5.97 -13.03 -4.69
CA ALA A 129 5.33 -11.72 -4.75
C ALA A 129 4.01 -11.79 -5.51
N ASP A 130 3.08 -10.92 -5.12
CA ASP A 130 1.78 -10.78 -5.75
C ASP A 130 1.35 -9.30 -5.67
N SER A 131 0.30 -8.94 -6.40
CA SER A 131 -0.35 -7.64 -6.29
C SER A 131 -1.85 -7.79 -6.34
N SER A 132 -2.55 -6.86 -5.69
CA SER A 132 -4.00 -6.79 -5.71
C SER A 132 -4.43 -5.37 -6.06
N THR A 133 -5.49 -5.26 -6.88
CA THR A 133 -6.05 -4.00 -7.35
C THR A 133 -7.50 -3.88 -6.89
N THR A 134 -7.86 -2.73 -6.36
CA THR A 134 -9.23 -2.42 -5.92
C THR A 134 -9.67 -1.08 -6.48
N GLY A 135 -10.84 -1.07 -7.10
CA GLY A 135 -11.52 0.15 -7.50
C GLY A 135 -12.20 0.81 -6.30
N VAL A 136 -12.02 2.12 -6.14
CA VAL A 136 -12.63 2.92 -5.06
C VAL A 136 -13.37 4.09 -5.68
N TRP A 137 -14.60 4.33 -5.23
CA TRP A 137 -15.43 5.47 -5.66
C TRP A 137 -15.58 6.45 -4.52
N PHE A 138 -15.20 7.69 -4.77
CA PHE A 138 -15.51 8.80 -3.87
C PHE A 138 -16.82 9.47 -4.31
N ARG A 139 -17.63 9.86 -3.31
CA ARG A 139 -18.69 10.84 -3.54
C ARG A 139 -18.09 12.20 -3.90
N SER A 140 -18.92 13.10 -4.39
CA SER A 140 -18.50 14.49 -4.54
C SER A 140 -18.17 15.12 -3.18
N LEU A 141 -17.03 15.78 -3.10
CA LEU A 141 -16.53 16.48 -1.90
C LEU A 141 -16.58 17.97 -2.12
N THR A 142 -16.95 18.73 -1.09
CA THR A 142 -16.84 20.19 -1.12
C THR A 142 -15.43 20.63 -0.73
N ASP A 143 -15.05 21.87 -1.10
CA ASP A 143 -13.75 22.42 -0.70
C ASP A 143 -13.62 22.55 0.83
N GLU A 144 -14.72 22.81 1.55
CA GLU A 144 -14.74 22.87 3.00
C GLU A 144 -14.50 21.48 3.63
N GLU A 145 -15.03 20.42 3.06
CA GLU A 145 -14.79 19.06 3.54
C GLU A 145 -13.32 18.66 3.35
N ILE A 146 -12.77 18.97 2.16
CA ILE A 146 -11.36 18.76 1.84
C ILE A 146 -10.48 19.54 2.83
N ALA A 147 -10.75 20.82 3.04
CA ALA A 147 -9.97 21.65 3.94
C ALA A 147 -9.99 21.13 5.38
N ARG A 148 -11.17 20.74 5.90
CA ARG A 148 -11.30 20.14 7.25
C ARG A 148 -10.53 18.83 7.37
N TYR A 149 -10.56 17.98 6.35
CA TYR A 149 -9.84 16.72 6.37
C TYR A 149 -8.32 16.94 6.31
N VAL A 150 -7.85 17.84 5.45
CA VAL A 150 -6.42 18.21 5.35
C VAL A 150 -5.91 18.80 6.67
N ALA A 151 -6.69 19.69 7.30
CA ALA A 151 -6.34 20.28 8.60
C ALA A 151 -6.20 19.25 9.73
N SER A 152 -6.76 18.04 9.57
CA SER A 152 -6.58 16.96 10.55
C SER A 152 -5.18 16.32 10.53
N GLY A 153 -4.36 16.60 9.52
CA GLY A 153 -3.05 15.98 9.32
C GLY A 153 -3.09 14.53 8.83
N GLU A 154 -4.27 13.90 8.83
CA GLU A 154 -4.43 12.49 8.44
C GLU A 154 -3.98 12.16 7.00
N PRO A 155 -4.13 13.05 5.99
CA PRO A 155 -3.72 12.79 4.61
C PRO A 155 -2.23 12.61 4.39
N LEU A 156 -1.38 13.29 5.18
CA LEU A 156 0.00 13.62 4.83
C LEU A 156 0.96 12.42 4.73
N ASP A 157 0.62 11.30 5.34
CA ASP A 157 1.43 10.07 5.32
C ASP A 157 0.89 8.98 4.38
N LYS A 158 -0.09 9.32 3.52
CA LYS A 158 -0.84 8.33 2.74
C LYS A 158 -0.79 8.59 1.24
N ALA A 159 -0.56 7.53 0.45
CA ALA A 159 -0.70 7.59 -1.00
C ALA A 159 -2.11 8.04 -1.40
N GLY A 160 -2.22 8.99 -2.33
CA GLY A 160 -3.49 9.60 -2.73
C GLY A 160 -4.14 10.47 -1.66
N ALA A 161 -3.41 10.83 -0.61
CA ALA A 161 -3.84 11.74 0.46
C ALA A 161 -5.09 11.28 1.22
N TYR A 162 -5.34 9.97 1.39
CA TYR A 162 -6.46 9.49 2.20
C TYR A 162 -6.23 8.11 2.84
N GLY A 163 -6.98 7.83 3.91
CA GLY A 163 -7.01 6.51 4.54
C GLY A 163 -8.43 6.02 4.78
N ILE A 164 -8.81 4.89 4.14
CA ILE A 164 -10.16 4.32 4.22
C ILE A 164 -10.59 3.95 5.65
N GLN A 165 -9.64 3.67 6.55
CA GLN A 165 -9.90 3.34 7.95
C GLN A 165 -10.11 4.57 8.84
N GLY A 166 -9.77 5.76 8.34
CA GLY A 166 -9.88 7.01 9.09
C GLY A 166 -11.11 7.83 8.71
N LYS A 167 -10.99 9.15 8.86
CA LYS A 167 -12.08 10.10 8.56
C LYS A 167 -12.49 10.08 7.09
N ALA A 168 -11.57 9.71 6.18
CA ALA A 168 -11.89 9.57 4.76
C ALA A 168 -12.82 8.39 4.43
N ALA A 169 -13.16 7.53 5.39
CA ALA A 169 -14.26 6.56 5.23
C ALA A 169 -15.57 7.26 4.83
N LEU A 170 -15.79 8.51 5.24
CA LEU A 170 -16.95 9.33 4.87
C LEU A 170 -16.97 9.75 3.39
N PHE A 171 -15.85 9.60 2.68
CA PHE A 171 -15.71 9.98 1.27
C PHE A 171 -15.99 8.82 0.33
N VAL A 172 -15.81 7.58 0.82
CA VAL A 172 -15.94 6.36 0.03
C VAL A 172 -17.39 5.92 -0.05
N GLU A 173 -17.93 5.87 -1.26
CA GLU A 173 -19.29 5.33 -1.52
C GLU A 173 -19.26 3.83 -1.77
N ARG A 174 -18.24 3.36 -2.49
CA ARG A 174 -18.17 1.96 -2.94
C ARG A 174 -16.73 1.54 -3.16
N ILE A 175 -16.45 0.27 -2.94
CA ILE A 175 -15.24 -0.41 -3.40
C ILE A 175 -15.63 -1.62 -4.26
N GLU A 176 -14.75 -1.99 -5.18
CA GLU A 176 -14.84 -3.20 -5.99
C GLU A 176 -13.49 -3.89 -5.98
N GLY A 177 -13.43 -5.01 -5.27
CA GLY A 177 -12.20 -5.75 -4.99
C GLY A 177 -12.00 -5.97 -3.48
N ASP A 178 -10.75 -6.04 -3.06
CA ASP A 178 -10.37 -6.34 -1.68
C ASP A 178 -10.16 -5.08 -0.84
N TYR A 179 -10.89 -4.97 0.27
CA TYR A 179 -10.79 -3.88 1.24
C TYR A 179 -9.37 -3.74 1.82
N PHE A 180 -8.72 -4.86 2.14
CA PHE A 180 -7.40 -4.86 2.74
C PHE A 180 -6.32 -4.35 1.80
N THR A 181 -6.53 -4.48 0.48
CA THR A 181 -5.70 -3.83 -0.54
C THR A 181 -5.74 -2.30 -0.38
N VAL A 182 -6.91 -1.72 -0.13
CA VAL A 182 -7.05 -0.27 0.08
C VAL A 182 -6.41 0.17 1.40
N VAL A 183 -6.46 -0.66 2.43
CA VAL A 183 -5.75 -0.42 3.72
C VAL A 183 -4.23 -0.45 3.54
N GLY A 184 -3.73 -1.23 2.56
CA GLY A 184 -2.32 -1.28 2.20
C GLY A 184 -1.61 -2.62 2.47
N LEU A 185 -2.38 -3.72 2.68
CA LEU A 185 -1.85 -5.08 2.77
C LEU A 185 -2.92 -6.08 2.29
N PRO A 186 -2.82 -6.66 1.10
CA PRO A 186 -3.78 -7.63 0.57
C PRO A 186 -3.66 -8.97 1.32
N VAL A 187 -4.44 -9.12 2.41
CA VAL A 187 -4.31 -10.23 3.37
C VAL A 187 -4.53 -11.58 2.71
N ALA A 188 -5.48 -11.70 1.78
CA ALA A 188 -5.72 -12.95 1.06
C ALA A 188 -4.54 -13.37 0.18
N SER A 189 -3.93 -12.42 -0.56
CA SER A 189 -2.71 -12.68 -1.34
C SER A 189 -1.54 -13.04 -0.44
N LEU A 190 -1.34 -12.28 0.65
CA LEU A 190 -0.29 -12.59 1.63
C LEU A 190 -0.47 -13.99 2.23
N GLY A 191 -1.69 -14.39 2.57
CA GLY A 191 -1.98 -15.73 3.09
C GLY A 191 -1.53 -16.83 2.14
N ARG A 192 -1.80 -16.69 0.83
CA ARG A 192 -1.31 -17.63 -0.20
C ARG A 192 0.22 -17.69 -0.26
N LEU A 193 0.89 -16.54 -0.22
CA LEU A 193 2.35 -16.48 -0.24
C LEU A 193 2.96 -17.10 1.01
N LEU A 194 2.39 -16.86 2.18
CA LEU A 194 2.84 -17.44 3.45
C LEU A 194 2.63 -18.97 3.46
N ALA A 195 1.49 -19.46 2.97
CA ALA A 195 1.24 -20.89 2.84
C ALA A 195 2.27 -21.56 1.90
N ALA A 196 2.57 -20.92 0.76
CA ALA A 196 3.62 -21.39 -0.16
C ALA A 196 5.03 -21.34 0.46
N ALA A 197 5.25 -20.46 1.44
CA ALA A 197 6.48 -20.38 2.23
C ALA A 197 6.50 -21.34 3.43
N GLY A 198 5.48 -22.19 3.60
CA GLY A 198 5.38 -23.17 4.69
C GLY A 198 4.86 -22.62 6.02
N VAL A 199 4.20 -21.45 6.01
CA VAL A 199 3.54 -20.88 7.19
C VAL A 199 2.08 -21.29 7.20
N SER A 200 1.65 -21.99 8.25
CA SER A 200 0.23 -22.27 8.49
C SER A 200 -0.40 -21.09 9.22
N LEU A 201 -1.46 -20.55 8.64
CA LEU A 201 -2.34 -19.56 9.27
C LEU A 201 -3.64 -20.26 9.72
N PRO A 202 -4.38 -19.68 10.68
CA PRO A 202 -5.65 -20.23 11.12
C PRO A 202 -6.66 -20.39 10.01
#